data_e97a09f3eb701b4728bf3beb0a400307
#
_entry.id   e97a09f3eb701b4728bf3beb0a400307
#
_cell.length_a   1.000
_cell.length_b   1.000
_cell.length_c   1.000
_cell.angle_alpha   90.00
_cell.angle_beta   90.00
_cell.angle_gamma   90.00
#
_symmetry.space_group_name_H-M   'P 1'
#
loop_
_entity.id
_entity.type
_entity.pdbx_description
1 polymer ?
#
loop_
_entity_poly.entity_id
_entity_poly.type
_entity_poly.pdbx_seq_one_letter_code
_entity_poly.pdbx_strand_id
1 'polypeptide(L)'
;MASRRMVGGSVTALLLGCLMAPVDAAGGQSQETILVSDRAGDAYVLSRGGHWSSTNESLEALRGVQRRFSGEFLWVRRAGKEYLIRDRRIIDEAQSLFAPLRRLDPERAALEPRQSRLESEQAALDREQEKLERELDRLTDDPEARDEESARRRLERRQRELESKMHALEQEERELGAVERSIDEREDALEKKAEGELWGLIDRALARGLGRPAERS
;
A
#
# COMPACT_ATOMS: atom_id res chain seq x y z
N MET A 1 -21.96 -1.78 -39.92
CA MET A 1 -21.14 -0.69 -39.36
C MET A 1 -21.59 -0.42 -37.94
N ALA A 2 -20.90 -0.95 -36.96
CA ALA A 2 -21.18 -0.69 -35.56
C ALA A 2 -19.83 -0.50 -34.84
N SER A 3 -19.57 0.76 -34.45
CA SER A 3 -18.36 1.19 -33.72
C SER A 3 -18.35 0.65 -32.31
N ARG A 4 -17.42 -0.22 -32.00
CA ARG A 4 -17.06 -0.62 -30.64
C ARG A 4 -16.19 0.47 -30.03
N ARG A 5 -16.72 1.22 -29.06
CA ARG A 5 -15.94 2.12 -28.19
C ARG A 5 -15.19 1.25 -27.16
N MET A 6 -13.88 1.23 -27.29
CA MET A 6 -12.98 0.78 -26.22
C MET A 6 -13.01 1.80 -25.08
N VAL A 7 -13.45 1.36 -23.92
CA VAL A 7 -13.28 2.09 -22.65
C VAL A 7 -11.94 1.64 -22.10
N GLY A 8 -10.91 2.46 -22.29
CA GLY A 8 -9.62 2.27 -21.68
C GLY A 8 -9.68 2.69 -20.22
N GLY A 9 -9.73 1.70 -19.32
CA GLY A 9 -9.49 1.91 -17.89
C GLY A 9 -7.98 1.99 -17.67
N SER A 10 -7.46 3.19 -17.37
CA SER A 10 -6.09 3.36 -16.87
C SER A 10 -6.04 2.85 -15.44
N VAL A 11 -5.49 1.66 -15.27
CA VAL A 11 -5.07 1.18 -13.96
C VAL A 11 -3.73 1.86 -13.67
N THR A 12 -3.76 2.91 -12.84
CA THR A 12 -2.56 3.54 -12.32
C THR A 12 -2.01 2.61 -11.23
N ALA A 13 -1.10 1.73 -11.62
CA ALA A 13 -0.32 0.93 -10.67
C ALA A 13 0.64 1.86 -9.93
N LEU A 14 0.31 2.20 -8.68
CA LEU A 14 1.21 2.83 -7.72
C LEU A 14 2.21 1.76 -7.27
N LEU A 15 3.34 1.68 -7.98
CA LEU A 15 4.51 0.95 -7.53
C LEU A 15 5.11 1.66 -6.30
N LEU A 16 4.75 1.20 -5.11
CA LEU A 16 5.52 1.47 -3.89
C LEU A 16 6.84 0.70 -4.01
N GLY A 17 7.86 1.36 -4.56
CA GLY A 17 9.22 0.85 -4.60
C GLY A 17 9.81 0.86 -3.19
N CYS A 18 9.75 -0.26 -2.47
CA CYS A 18 10.64 -0.51 -1.34
C CYS A 18 12.08 -0.59 -1.85
N LEU A 19 12.82 0.52 -1.77
CA LEU A 19 14.27 0.51 -1.89
C LEU A 19 14.83 -0.19 -0.64
N MET A 20 15.13 -1.49 -0.78
CA MET A 20 15.95 -2.21 0.17
C MET A 20 17.38 -1.65 0.09
N ALA A 21 17.73 -0.76 1.01
CA ALA A 21 19.13 -0.43 1.27
C ALA A 21 19.76 -1.59 2.06
N PRO A 22 21.06 -1.92 1.82
CA PRO A 22 21.73 -2.97 2.59
C PRO A 22 21.81 -2.59 4.06
N VAL A 23 21.38 -3.50 4.91
CA VAL A 23 21.45 -3.38 6.37
C VAL A 23 22.90 -3.57 6.78
N ASP A 24 23.60 -2.47 7.07
CA ASP A 24 24.84 -2.51 7.83
C ASP A 24 24.52 -2.91 9.27
N ALA A 25 25.06 -4.05 9.69
CA ALA A 25 24.91 -4.60 11.02
C ALA A 25 25.78 -3.85 12.03
N ALA A 26 25.38 -2.64 12.38
CA ALA A 26 25.85 -1.93 13.56
C ALA A 26 24.60 -1.42 14.28
N GLY A 27 24.36 -1.88 15.52
CA GLY A 27 23.16 -1.70 16.33
C GLY A 27 22.63 -0.27 16.45
N GLY A 28 22.12 0.26 15.37
CA GLY A 28 21.43 1.53 15.25
C GLY A 28 19.96 1.34 15.59
N GLN A 29 19.48 1.96 16.65
CA GLN A 29 18.07 2.08 16.98
C GLN A 29 17.36 2.70 15.79
N SER A 30 16.46 1.95 15.18
CA SER A 30 15.64 2.41 14.07
C SER A 30 14.82 3.63 14.49
N GLN A 31 14.94 4.75 13.76
CA GLN A 31 14.16 5.98 14.05
C GLN A 31 12.86 5.98 13.28
N GLU A 32 11.74 5.99 13.94
CA GLU A 32 10.41 6.07 13.34
C GLU A 32 10.01 7.53 13.17
N THR A 33 9.79 7.96 11.93
CA THR A 33 9.31 9.31 11.63
C THR A 33 7.98 9.20 10.94
N ILE A 34 6.95 9.76 11.54
CA ILE A 34 5.60 9.83 10.98
C ILE A 34 5.37 11.27 10.53
N LEU A 35 5.16 11.47 9.24
CA LEU A 35 4.75 12.74 8.67
C LEU A 35 3.29 12.65 8.28
N VAL A 36 2.48 13.57 8.73
CA VAL A 36 1.09 13.70 8.31
C VAL A 36 0.76 15.15 7.95
N SER A 37 0.21 15.23 6.84
CA SER A 37 -0.52 16.16 6.01
C SER A 37 -0.68 17.64 6.41
N ASP A 38 -0.62 18.42 5.35
CA ASP A 38 -0.92 19.84 5.26
C ASP A 38 -2.45 20.07 5.17
N ARG A 39 -3.05 20.48 6.27
CA ARG A 39 -4.35 21.16 6.21
C ARG A 39 -4.11 22.67 6.19
N ALA A 40 -4.26 23.28 5.03
CA ALA A 40 -4.25 24.74 4.89
C ALA A 40 -2.99 25.43 5.49
N GLY A 41 -1.80 24.86 5.30
CA GLY A 41 -0.55 25.42 5.81
C GLY A 41 -0.13 24.95 7.20
N ASP A 42 -0.93 24.11 7.88
CA ASP A 42 -0.58 23.47 9.14
C ASP A 42 0.08 22.11 8.86
N ALA A 43 1.22 21.83 9.50
CA ALA A 43 1.96 20.60 9.31
C ALA A 43 2.62 20.12 10.59
N TYR A 44 2.92 18.84 10.69
CA TYR A 44 3.73 18.33 11.79
C TYR A 44 4.68 17.21 11.32
N VAL A 45 5.75 17.04 12.10
CA VAL A 45 6.72 15.95 11.95
C VAL A 45 7.00 15.36 13.31
N LEU A 46 6.66 14.09 13.49
CA LEU A 46 7.02 13.32 14.68
C LEU A 46 8.27 12.51 14.38
N SER A 47 9.36 12.77 15.09
CA SER A 47 10.63 12.05 14.99
C SER A 47 10.86 11.22 16.24
N ARG A 48 10.89 9.89 16.07
CA ARG A 48 11.31 8.93 17.10
C ARG A 48 11.77 7.64 16.43
N GLY A 49 13.00 7.24 16.73
CA GLY A 49 13.49 5.88 16.47
C GLY A 49 13.58 5.37 15.04
N GLY A 50 13.54 6.14 13.93
CA GLY A 50 14.09 5.72 12.60
C GLY A 50 13.22 5.11 11.54
N HIS A 51 11.91 5.04 11.64
CA HIS A 51 11.05 4.71 10.50
C HIS A 51 10.39 5.94 9.89
N TRP A 52 10.28 5.91 8.54
CA TRP A 52 9.71 6.97 7.75
C TRP A 52 8.44 6.48 7.09
N SER A 53 7.34 7.15 7.33
CA SER A 53 6.17 7.06 6.47
C SER A 53 5.86 8.48 5.98
N SER A 54 6.01 8.68 4.69
CA SER A 54 5.74 9.95 4.02
C SER A 54 4.51 9.78 3.16
N THR A 55 3.45 10.50 3.45
CA THR A 55 2.37 10.73 2.49
C THR A 55 2.54 12.10 1.82
N ASN A 56 2.89 12.06 0.60
CA ASN A 56 2.65 12.89 -0.58
C ASN A 56 3.03 14.37 -0.68
N GLU A 57 3.47 15.13 0.32
CA GLU A 57 4.01 16.44 0.02
C GLU A 57 5.31 16.76 0.78
N SER A 58 6.28 17.11 -0.06
CA SER A 58 7.62 17.63 0.25
C SER A 58 8.50 16.78 1.15
N LEU A 59 9.02 15.70 0.60
CA LEU A 59 10.31 15.12 1.03
C LEU A 59 11.37 16.22 1.28
N GLU A 60 11.27 17.36 0.62
CA GLU A 60 12.14 18.52 0.81
C GLU A 60 11.88 19.23 2.13
N ALA A 61 10.64 19.45 2.52
CA ALA A 61 10.30 20.07 3.81
C ALA A 61 10.73 19.17 4.96
N LEU A 62 10.48 17.86 4.84
CA LEU A 62 10.96 16.84 5.76
C LEU A 62 12.48 16.87 5.92
N ARG A 63 13.20 16.78 4.82
CA ARG A 63 14.67 16.87 4.81
C ARG A 63 15.16 18.17 5.41
N GLY A 64 14.40 19.25 5.22
CA GLY A 64 14.64 20.55 5.85
C GLY A 64 14.52 20.49 7.38
N VAL A 65 13.43 19.92 7.90
CA VAL A 65 13.21 19.75 9.34
C VAL A 65 14.26 18.84 9.95
N GLN A 66 14.61 17.73 9.31
CA GLN A 66 15.62 16.79 9.82
C GLN A 66 17.03 17.34 9.85
N ARG A 67 17.43 18.13 8.85
CA ARG A 67 18.74 18.79 8.88
C ARG A 67 18.86 19.79 10.01
N ARG A 68 17.72 20.38 10.45
CA ARG A 68 17.66 21.38 11.50
C ARG A 68 17.58 20.79 12.90
N PHE A 69 16.93 19.63 13.05
CA PHE A 69 16.63 19.05 14.35
C PHE A 69 17.08 17.60 14.42
N SER A 70 17.70 17.22 15.54
CA SER A 70 18.15 15.87 15.85
C SER A 70 17.48 15.33 17.11
N GLY A 71 17.41 14.01 17.23
CA GLY A 71 16.82 13.30 18.36
C GLY A 71 15.30 13.20 18.28
N GLU A 72 14.67 12.93 19.41
CA GLU A 72 13.23 12.81 19.53
C GLU A 72 12.57 14.19 19.61
N PHE A 73 11.61 14.45 18.72
CA PHE A 73 10.87 15.70 18.69
C PHE A 73 9.54 15.57 17.95
N LEU A 74 8.63 16.50 18.25
CA LEU A 74 7.47 16.81 17.46
C LEU A 74 7.62 18.24 16.96
N TRP A 75 7.92 18.39 15.67
CA TRP A 75 7.89 19.70 15.00
C TRP A 75 6.50 19.96 14.47
N VAL A 76 6.06 21.20 14.63
CA VAL A 76 4.71 21.63 14.24
C VAL A 76 4.77 22.96 13.55
N ARG A 77 4.11 23.10 12.40
CA ARG A 77 3.77 24.38 11.80
C ARG A 77 2.28 24.62 11.99
N ARG A 78 1.94 25.67 12.72
CA ARG A 78 0.56 26.03 13.06
C ARG A 78 0.33 27.52 12.80
N ALA A 79 -0.67 27.88 11.95
CA ALA A 79 -0.96 29.24 11.56
C ALA A 79 0.30 30.03 11.11
N GLY A 80 1.14 29.40 10.29
CA GLY A 80 2.38 29.99 9.76
C GLY A 80 3.55 30.10 10.75
N LYS A 81 3.39 29.67 11.98
CA LYS A 81 4.45 29.65 13.00
C LYS A 81 4.96 28.24 13.22
N GLU A 82 6.28 28.11 13.35
CA GLU A 82 6.94 26.83 13.62
C GLU A 82 7.24 26.66 15.10
N TYR A 83 6.98 25.48 15.62
CA TYR A 83 7.21 25.11 17.01
C TYR A 83 7.95 23.77 17.07
N LEU A 84 8.79 23.62 18.09
CA LEU A 84 9.47 22.37 18.42
C LEU A 84 9.08 21.92 19.82
N ILE A 85 8.48 20.74 19.93
CA ILE A 85 8.09 20.11 21.20
C ILE A 85 9.06 18.96 21.44
N ARG A 86 9.75 18.98 22.61
CA ARG A 86 10.69 17.95 23.04
C ARG A 86 10.26 17.28 24.35
N ASP A 87 9.03 17.58 24.80
CA ASP A 87 8.46 16.90 25.96
C ASP A 87 8.19 15.43 25.60
N ARG A 88 8.87 14.53 26.30
CA ARG A 88 8.82 13.09 26.05
C ARG A 88 7.41 12.53 26.20
N ARG A 89 6.64 13.05 27.17
CA ARG A 89 5.25 12.58 27.39
C ARG A 89 4.36 12.90 26.21
N ILE A 90 4.52 14.10 25.63
CA ILE A 90 3.78 14.51 24.44
C ILE A 90 4.18 13.67 23.23
N ILE A 91 5.49 13.37 23.08
CA ILE A 91 6.00 12.52 21.99
C ILE A 91 5.48 11.09 22.13
N ASP A 92 5.51 10.52 23.35
CA ASP A 92 4.99 9.18 23.64
C ASP A 92 3.48 9.10 23.38
N GLU A 93 2.71 10.11 23.82
CA GLU A 93 1.28 10.21 23.58
C GLU A 93 0.98 10.33 22.08
N ALA A 94 1.68 11.21 21.36
CA ALA A 94 1.56 11.35 19.92
C ALA A 94 1.82 10.03 19.19
N GLN A 95 2.87 9.30 19.54
CA GLN A 95 3.21 8.02 18.94
C GLN A 95 2.13 6.95 19.22
N SER A 96 1.54 6.96 20.41
CA SER A 96 0.52 5.99 20.80
C SER A 96 -0.76 6.12 19.97
N LEU A 97 -1.05 7.31 19.43
CA LEU A 97 -2.22 7.55 18.57
C LEU A 97 -2.13 6.75 17.26
N PHE A 98 -0.92 6.49 16.76
CA PHE A 98 -0.68 5.73 15.52
C PHE A 98 -0.47 4.22 15.77
N ALA A 99 -0.47 3.78 17.02
CA ALA A 99 -0.31 2.35 17.34
C ALA A 99 -1.40 1.44 16.72
N PRO A 100 -2.68 1.86 16.58
CA PRO A 100 -3.68 1.06 15.89
C PRO A 100 -3.40 0.84 14.40
N LEU A 101 -2.80 1.83 13.70
CA LEU A 101 -2.40 1.69 12.29
C LEU A 101 -1.38 0.58 12.10
N ARG A 102 -0.36 0.52 12.95
CA ARG A 102 0.67 -0.53 12.92
C ARG A 102 0.13 -1.95 13.13
N ARG A 103 -1.07 -2.08 13.68
CA ARG A 103 -1.74 -3.39 13.81
C ARG A 103 -2.32 -3.90 12.50
N LEU A 104 -2.45 -3.04 11.49
CA LEU A 104 -2.87 -3.43 10.15
C LEU A 104 -1.72 -3.98 9.30
N ASP A 105 -0.46 -3.65 9.64
CA ASP A 105 0.73 -4.11 8.90
C ASP A 105 0.79 -5.63 8.75
N PRO A 106 0.60 -6.45 9.82
CA PRO A 106 0.60 -7.90 9.69
C PRO A 106 -0.61 -8.42 8.91
N GLU A 107 -1.77 -7.73 8.94
CA GLU A 107 -2.94 -8.11 8.14
C GLU A 107 -2.62 -7.88 6.65
N ARG A 108 -2.02 -6.74 6.29
CA ARG A 108 -1.58 -6.41 4.93
C ARG A 108 -0.48 -7.37 4.45
N ALA A 109 0.53 -7.61 5.27
CA ALA A 109 1.61 -8.54 4.94
C ALA A 109 1.11 -9.98 4.71
N ALA A 110 0.01 -10.39 5.34
CA ALA A 110 -0.60 -11.70 5.12
C ALA A 110 -1.31 -11.83 3.76
N LEU A 111 -1.59 -10.73 3.06
CA LEU A 111 -2.20 -10.74 1.72
C LEU A 111 -1.16 -10.97 0.61
N GLU A 112 0.08 -10.51 0.77
CA GLU A 112 1.14 -10.62 -0.24
C GLU A 112 1.36 -12.06 -0.77
N PRO A 113 1.47 -13.11 0.10
CA PRO A 113 1.64 -14.47 -0.39
C PRO A 113 0.40 -14.99 -1.12
N ARG A 114 -0.81 -14.50 -0.77
CA ARG A 114 -2.05 -14.86 -1.47
C ARG A 114 -2.10 -14.23 -2.85
N GLN A 115 -1.74 -12.96 -2.96
CA GLN A 115 -1.63 -12.25 -4.25
C GLN A 115 -0.62 -12.96 -5.16
N SER A 116 0.60 -13.23 -4.68
CA SER A 116 1.64 -13.91 -5.46
C SER A 116 1.22 -15.30 -5.92
N ARG A 117 0.44 -16.03 -5.09
CA ARG A 117 -0.13 -17.32 -5.48
C ARG A 117 -1.12 -17.16 -6.61
N LEU A 118 -2.09 -16.23 -6.50
CA LEU A 118 -3.11 -15.97 -7.52
C LEU A 118 -2.48 -15.56 -8.84
N GLU A 119 -1.50 -14.67 -8.83
CA GLU A 119 -0.74 -14.28 -10.05
C GLU A 119 -0.05 -15.48 -10.70
N SER A 120 0.54 -16.36 -9.90
CA SER A 120 1.20 -17.56 -10.40
C SER A 120 0.20 -18.56 -11.00
N GLU A 121 -0.96 -18.74 -10.37
CA GLU A 121 -2.04 -19.61 -10.85
C GLU A 121 -2.66 -19.05 -12.13
N GLN A 122 -2.90 -17.73 -12.21
CA GLN A 122 -3.37 -17.07 -13.41
C GLN A 122 -2.40 -17.30 -14.59
N ALA A 123 -1.12 -17.06 -14.37
CA ALA A 123 -0.11 -17.28 -15.41
C ALA A 123 0.00 -18.76 -15.84
N ALA A 124 -0.34 -19.71 -14.98
CA ALA A 124 -0.37 -21.12 -15.32
C ALA A 124 -1.61 -21.47 -16.17
N LEU A 125 -2.78 -20.92 -15.83
CA LEU A 125 -4.02 -21.12 -16.58
C LEU A 125 -3.94 -20.49 -17.97
N ASP A 126 -3.36 -19.30 -18.10
CA ASP A 126 -3.15 -18.64 -19.40
C ASP A 126 -2.28 -19.52 -20.35
N ARG A 127 -1.20 -20.12 -19.81
CA ARG A 127 -0.37 -21.06 -20.59
C ARG A 127 -1.11 -22.33 -20.96
N GLU A 128 -2.01 -22.81 -20.11
CA GLU A 128 -2.82 -24.00 -20.42
C GLU A 128 -3.87 -23.68 -21.48
N GLN A 129 -4.46 -22.50 -21.44
CA GLN A 129 -5.37 -22.01 -22.47
C GLN A 129 -4.69 -21.89 -23.83
N GLU A 130 -3.51 -21.26 -23.91
CA GLU A 130 -2.74 -21.19 -25.17
C GLU A 130 -2.39 -22.56 -25.75
N LYS A 131 -2.11 -23.55 -24.90
CA LYS A 131 -1.84 -24.92 -25.38
C LYS A 131 -3.10 -25.55 -25.95
N LEU A 132 -4.23 -25.40 -25.30
CA LEU A 132 -5.52 -25.88 -25.75
C LEU A 132 -5.92 -25.28 -27.11
N GLU A 133 -5.75 -23.98 -27.28
CA GLU A 133 -6.03 -23.26 -28.52
C GLU A 133 -5.16 -23.83 -29.67
N ARG A 134 -3.84 -24.01 -29.43
CA ARG A 134 -2.94 -24.61 -30.45
C ARG A 134 -3.29 -26.04 -30.77
N GLU A 135 -3.77 -26.85 -29.82
CA GLU A 135 -4.23 -28.21 -30.07
C GLU A 135 -5.52 -28.23 -30.88
N LEU A 136 -6.44 -27.30 -30.61
CA LEU A 136 -7.68 -27.14 -31.40
C LEU A 136 -7.40 -26.73 -32.83
N ASP A 137 -6.52 -25.76 -33.05
CA ASP A 137 -6.11 -25.31 -34.40
C ASP A 137 -5.52 -26.45 -35.23
N ARG A 138 -4.63 -27.27 -34.63
CA ARG A 138 -4.06 -28.41 -35.29
C ARG A 138 -5.08 -29.46 -35.73
N LEU A 139 -6.10 -29.72 -34.90
CA LEU A 139 -7.17 -30.63 -35.23
C LEU A 139 -8.11 -30.10 -36.31
N THR A 140 -8.19 -28.79 -36.44
CA THR A 140 -9.02 -28.13 -37.46
C THR A 140 -8.33 -28.18 -38.85
N ASP A 141 -6.99 -28.17 -38.86
CA ASP A 141 -6.19 -28.14 -40.12
C ASP A 141 -5.95 -29.53 -40.71
N ASP A 142 -6.16 -30.66 -39.99
CA ASP A 142 -5.94 -32.01 -40.46
C ASP A 142 -7.22 -32.85 -40.44
N PRO A 143 -8.03 -32.81 -41.53
CA PRO A 143 -9.33 -33.50 -41.60
C PRO A 143 -9.27 -35.02 -41.77
N GLU A 144 -8.07 -35.62 -41.93
CA GLU A 144 -7.91 -37.08 -42.17
C GLU A 144 -7.68 -37.90 -40.88
N ALA A 145 -7.61 -37.27 -39.70
CA ALA A 145 -7.41 -37.95 -38.43
C ALA A 145 -8.66 -38.78 -38.03
N ARG A 146 -8.57 -40.12 -38.21
CA ARG A 146 -9.66 -41.09 -37.87
C ARG A 146 -10.11 -41.05 -36.39
N ASP A 147 -9.38 -40.39 -35.50
CA ASP A 147 -9.68 -40.24 -34.08
C ASP A 147 -10.15 -38.81 -33.67
N GLU A 148 -10.49 -38.00 -34.69
CA GLU A 148 -10.80 -36.55 -34.49
C GLU A 148 -11.93 -36.30 -33.49
N GLU A 149 -13.01 -37.07 -33.51
CA GLU A 149 -14.13 -36.89 -32.62
C GLU A 149 -13.80 -37.18 -31.14
N SER A 150 -12.98 -38.19 -30.90
CA SER A 150 -12.52 -38.53 -29.55
C SER A 150 -11.55 -37.48 -28.99
N ALA A 151 -10.68 -36.92 -29.87
CA ALA A 151 -9.77 -35.84 -29.49
C ALA A 151 -10.54 -34.53 -29.20
N ARG A 152 -11.50 -34.17 -30.07
CA ARG A 152 -12.36 -32.99 -29.82
C ARG A 152 -13.12 -33.08 -28.50
N ARG A 153 -13.72 -34.23 -28.19
CA ARG A 153 -14.41 -34.44 -26.92
C ARG A 153 -13.50 -34.35 -25.69
N ARG A 154 -12.21 -34.71 -25.82
CA ARG A 154 -11.22 -34.52 -24.75
C ARG A 154 -10.87 -33.06 -24.58
N LEU A 155 -10.64 -32.33 -25.66
CA LEU A 155 -10.32 -30.89 -25.61
C LEU A 155 -11.50 -30.08 -25.07
N GLU A 156 -12.73 -30.38 -25.50
CA GLU A 156 -13.93 -29.70 -24.92
C GLU A 156 -14.08 -29.93 -23.42
N ARG A 157 -13.75 -31.15 -22.92
CA ARG A 157 -13.76 -31.40 -21.49
C ARG A 157 -12.69 -30.58 -20.77
N ARG A 158 -11.48 -30.54 -21.33
CA ARG A 158 -10.36 -29.80 -20.78
C ARG A 158 -10.62 -28.30 -20.79
N GLN A 159 -11.27 -27.79 -21.82
CA GLN A 159 -11.71 -26.39 -21.90
C GLN A 159 -12.70 -26.06 -20.79
N ARG A 160 -13.71 -26.90 -20.55
CA ARG A 160 -14.67 -26.67 -19.44
C ARG A 160 -14.03 -26.72 -18.07
N GLU A 161 -13.05 -27.63 -17.88
CA GLU A 161 -12.27 -27.69 -16.65
C GLU A 161 -11.44 -26.41 -16.43
N LEU A 162 -10.84 -25.89 -17.52
CA LEU A 162 -10.09 -24.64 -17.48
C LEU A 162 -10.98 -23.45 -17.15
N GLU A 163 -12.11 -23.33 -17.84
CA GLU A 163 -13.13 -22.30 -17.58
C GLU A 163 -13.61 -22.31 -16.13
N SER A 164 -13.83 -23.51 -15.57
CA SER A 164 -14.21 -23.67 -14.16
C SER A 164 -13.11 -23.19 -13.20
N LYS A 165 -11.83 -23.49 -13.50
CA LYS A 165 -10.70 -23.04 -12.69
C LYS A 165 -10.52 -21.53 -12.79
N MET A 166 -10.63 -20.95 -13.99
CA MET A 166 -10.56 -19.51 -14.19
C MET A 166 -11.64 -18.78 -13.40
N HIS A 167 -12.87 -19.30 -13.44
CA HIS A 167 -13.97 -18.70 -12.66
C HIS A 167 -13.74 -18.76 -11.14
N ALA A 168 -13.18 -19.90 -10.66
CA ALA A 168 -12.82 -20.02 -9.24
C ALA A 168 -11.72 -19.02 -8.83
N LEU A 169 -10.71 -18.85 -9.70
CA LEU A 169 -9.63 -17.88 -9.48
C LEU A 169 -10.17 -16.44 -9.44
N GLU A 170 -11.01 -16.06 -10.41
CA GLU A 170 -11.67 -14.74 -10.42
C GLU A 170 -12.47 -14.47 -9.14
N GLN A 171 -13.11 -15.51 -8.60
CA GLN A 171 -13.84 -15.37 -7.33
C GLN A 171 -12.88 -15.11 -6.18
N GLU A 172 -11.77 -15.86 -6.10
CA GLU A 172 -10.75 -15.67 -5.06
C GLU A 172 -10.09 -14.28 -5.16
N GLU A 173 -9.83 -13.78 -6.35
CA GLU A 173 -9.35 -12.40 -6.59
C GLU A 173 -10.34 -11.34 -6.10
N ARG A 174 -11.64 -11.53 -6.36
CA ARG A 174 -12.68 -10.61 -5.88
C ARG A 174 -12.76 -10.59 -4.35
N GLU A 175 -12.63 -11.77 -3.72
CA GLU A 175 -12.62 -11.90 -2.25
C GLU A 175 -11.38 -11.21 -1.65
N LEU A 176 -10.20 -11.43 -2.26
CA LEU A 176 -8.96 -10.77 -1.84
C LEU A 176 -9.07 -9.25 -1.95
N GLY A 177 -9.54 -8.74 -3.10
CA GLY A 177 -9.77 -7.30 -3.30
C GLY A 177 -10.82 -6.70 -2.36
N ALA A 178 -11.79 -7.49 -1.88
CA ALA A 178 -12.72 -7.04 -0.86
C ALA A 178 -12.05 -6.90 0.51
N VAL A 179 -11.15 -7.82 0.85
CA VAL A 179 -10.37 -7.74 2.10
C VAL A 179 -9.41 -6.55 2.07
N GLU A 180 -8.71 -6.31 0.97
CA GLU A 180 -7.83 -5.15 0.78
C GLU A 180 -8.58 -3.83 0.99
N ARG A 181 -9.72 -3.65 0.30
CA ARG A 181 -10.55 -2.46 0.50
C ARG A 181 -10.99 -2.28 1.95
N SER A 182 -11.34 -3.37 2.64
CA SER A 182 -11.70 -3.29 4.06
C SER A 182 -10.54 -2.87 4.95
N ILE A 183 -9.31 -3.28 4.64
CA ILE A 183 -8.11 -2.82 5.34
C ILE A 183 -7.87 -1.35 5.07
N ASP A 184 -7.94 -0.92 3.80
CA ASP A 184 -7.73 0.48 3.40
C ASP A 184 -8.76 1.42 4.07
N GLU A 185 -10.04 1.04 4.07
CA GLU A 185 -11.10 1.80 4.75
C GLU A 185 -10.85 1.94 6.26
N ARG A 186 -10.34 0.87 6.90
CA ARG A 186 -9.99 0.89 8.33
C ARG A 186 -8.75 1.76 8.57
N GLU A 187 -7.77 1.71 7.68
CA GLU A 187 -6.56 2.53 7.74
C GLU A 187 -6.93 4.00 7.64
N ASP A 188 -7.70 4.40 6.62
CA ASP A 188 -8.18 5.77 6.44
C ASP A 188 -8.95 6.30 7.67
N ALA A 189 -9.81 5.46 8.25
CA ALA A 189 -10.58 5.83 9.43
C ALA A 189 -9.69 6.02 10.67
N LEU A 190 -8.70 5.14 10.85
CA LEU A 190 -7.75 5.20 11.96
C LEU A 190 -6.79 6.38 11.81
N GLU A 191 -6.30 6.63 10.58
CA GLU A 191 -5.43 7.76 10.28
C GLU A 191 -6.14 9.09 10.58
N LYS A 192 -7.34 9.26 10.04
CA LYS A 192 -8.15 10.47 10.27
C LYS A 192 -8.45 10.71 11.76
N LYS A 193 -8.69 9.63 12.52
CA LYS A 193 -8.90 9.71 13.96
C LYS A 193 -7.61 10.11 14.68
N ALA A 194 -6.50 9.43 14.39
CA ALA A 194 -5.19 9.70 14.99
C ALA A 194 -4.74 11.14 14.70
N GLU A 195 -4.93 11.62 13.46
CA GLU A 195 -4.63 12.99 13.07
C GLU A 195 -5.46 14.01 13.89
N GLY A 196 -6.77 13.80 14.00
CA GLY A 196 -7.64 14.67 14.78
C GLY A 196 -7.25 14.75 16.27
N GLU A 197 -6.92 13.62 16.87
CA GLU A 197 -6.47 13.53 18.25
C GLU A 197 -5.08 14.16 18.43
N LEU A 198 -4.18 13.99 17.47
CA LEU A 198 -2.85 14.61 17.49
C LEU A 198 -2.93 16.14 17.42
N TRP A 199 -3.78 16.70 16.56
CA TRP A 199 -3.98 18.15 16.53
C TRP A 199 -4.50 18.67 17.87
N GLY A 200 -5.44 17.96 18.50
CA GLY A 200 -5.90 18.29 19.86
C GLY A 200 -4.79 18.22 20.92
N LEU A 201 -3.88 17.24 20.79
CA LEU A 201 -2.71 17.12 21.68
C LEU A 201 -1.73 18.29 21.46
N ILE A 202 -1.44 18.63 20.21
CA ILE A 202 -0.58 19.76 19.83
C ILE A 202 -1.12 21.06 20.41
N ASP A 203 -2.40 21.36 20.20
CA ASP A 203 -3.03 22.58 20.69
C ASP A 203 -2.95 22.68 22.22
N ARG A 204 -3.17 21.57 22.94
CA ARG A 204 -2.98 21.51 24.41
C ARG A 204 -1.52 21.73 24.83
N ALA A 205 -0.56 21.15 24.09
CA ALA A 205 0.86 21.31 24.38
C ALA A 205 1.33 22.76 24.17
N LEU A 206 0.89 23.40 23.08
CA LEU A 206 1.19 24.80 22.78
C LEU A 206 0.57 25.73 23.82
N ALA A 207 -0.67 25.50 24.22
CA ALA A 207 -1.34 26.28 25.29
C ALA A 207 -0.63 26.21 26.67
N ARG A 208 0.06 25.07 26.92
CA ARG A 208 0.88 24.89 28.14
C ARG A 208 2.31 25.46 28.01
N GLY A 209 2.67 26.04 26.87
CA GLY A 209 4.01 26.58 26.62
C GLY A 209 5.09 25.53 26.38
N LEU A 210 4.71 24.28 26.05
CA LEU A 210 5.66 23.18 25.79
C LEU A 210 6.29 23.28 24.39
N GLY A 211 5.70 24.08 23.49
CA GLY A 211 6.25 24.37 22.16
C GLY A 211 7.20 25.56 22.21
N ARG A 212 8.47 25.35 21.88
CA ARG A 212 9.43 26.44 21.67
C ARG A 212 9.35 26.91 20.21
N PRO A 213 9.39 28.22 19.93
CA PRO A 213 9.50 28.69 18.55
C PRO A 213 10.71 28.06 17.88
N ALA A 214 10.52 27.47 16.71
CA ALA A 214 11.60 26.90 15.92
C ALA A 214 12.26 28.06 15.15
N GLU A 215 13.36 28.62 15.69
CA GLU A 215 14.09 29.71 15.03
C GLU A 215 14.61 29.23 13.68
N ARG A 216 14.40 30.07 12.65
CA ARG A 216 15.00 29.88 11.34
C ARG A 216 16.47 30.21 11.45
N SER A 217 17.34 29.19 11.46
CA SER A 217 18.78 29.37 11.31
C SER A 217 19.14 29.58 9.86
#